data_c899c4578ddb1e35953863d01bb6af30
#
_entry.id   c899c4578ddb1e35953863d01bb6af30
#
_cell.length_a   1.000
_cell.length_b   1.000
_cell.length_c   1.000
_cell.angle_alpha   90.00
_cell.angle_beta   90.00
_cell.angle_gamma   90.00
#
_symmetry.space_group_name_H-M   'P 1'
#
loop_
_entity.id
_entity.type
_entity.pdbx_description
1 polymer ?
#
loop_
_entity_poly.entity_id
_entity_poly.type
_entity_poly.pdbx_seq_one_letter_code
_entity_poly.pdbx_strand_id
1 'polypeptide(L)'
;MKDVINHINFGEPLNNDLLNEEEIAKIKTLLDKDAQFFFDSDPAATSLEEIKIAYPGYWAICIHRLAHQLYLRGQKLEARVMGEYAHESTGIDIHPGATIGCPFFIDHGTGVVIGQTSIVGDRVKIYQGVTLGALSPDKGQAIRNCKRHPTIGNDVVIYANASIIGDISIGDNCTIGGSVFLTESVAPNQRVIMDKPKIIYKDKR
;
A
#
# COMPACT_ATOMS: atom_id res chain seq x y z
N MET A 1 -10.55 0.92 16.64
CA MET A 1 -9.85 2.14 16.21
C MET A 1 -9.32 2.98 17.34
N LYS A 2 -10.14 3.40 18.34
CA LYS A 2 -9.62 4.11 19.54
C LYS A 2 -8.56 3.27 20.27
N ASP A 3 -8.75 1.96 20.36
CA ASP A 3 -7.80 1.04 21.01
C ASP A 3 -6.47 0.94 20.25
N VAL A 4 -6.47 1.00 18.91
CA VAL A 4 -5.25 1.01 18.09
C VAL A 4 -4.42 2.25 18.36
N ILE A 5 -5.06 3.42 18.38
CA ILE A 5 -4.41 4.70 18.67
C ILE A 5 -3.82 4.69 20.08
N ASN A 6 -4.54 4.09 21.05
CA ASN A 6 -4.10 4.00 22.44
C ASN A 6 -2.94 3.01 22.68
N HIS A 7 -2.71 2.04 21.78
CA HIS A 7 -1.60 1.08 21.87
C HIS A 7 -0.30 1.59 21.25
N ILE A 8 -0.37 2.61 20.38
CA ILE A 8 0.81 3.19 19.74
C ILE A 8 1.47 4.13 20.76
N ASN A 9 2.69 3.77 21.20
CA ASN A 9 3.47 4.59 22.11
C ASN A 9 4.13 5.76 21.36
N PHE A 10 3.61 6.94 21.56
CA PHE A 10 4.15 8.17 20.95
C PHE A 10 5.18 8.90 21.84
N GLY A 11 5.57 8.31 22.97
CA GLY A 11 6.53 8.92 23.91
C GLY A 11 5.97 10.03 24.81
N GLU A 12 4.87 10.64 24.43
CA GLU A 12 4.08 11.63 25.19
C GLU A 12 2.59 11.28 25.07
N PRO A 13 1.74 11.56 26.04
CA PRO A 13 0.31 11.32 25.90
C PRO A 13 -0.24 12.16 24.76
N LEU A 14 -0.71 11.48 23.70
CA LEU A 14 -1.40 12.13 22.61
C LEU A 14 -2.63 12.89 23.11
N ASN A 15 -2.77 14.11 22.63
CA ASN A 15 -4.00 14.87 22.80
C ASN A 15 -5.17 14.01 22.26
N ASN A 16 -6.21 13.79 23.08
CA ASN A 16 -7.31 12.84 22.82
C ASN A 16 -8.14 13.11 21.56
N ASP A 17 -7.82 14.17 20.78
CA ASP A 17 -8.54 14.63 19.60
C ASP A 17 -7.76 14.50 18.29
N LEU A 18 -7.05 13.38 18.08
CA LEU A 18 -6.31 13.15 16.83
C LEU A 18 -7.21 13.19 15.58
N LEU A 19 -8.40 12.63 15.66
CA LEU A 19 -9.40 12.63 14.60
C LEU A 19 -10.79 12.89 15.19
N ASN A 20 -11.57 13.74 14.55
CA ASN A 20 -12.95 13.99 14.96
C ASN A 20 -13.89 12.84 14.53
N GLU A 21 -15.13 12.85 15.07
CA GLU A 21 -16.11 11.78 14.81
C GLU A 21 -16.49 11.66 13.33
N GLU A 22 -16.57 12.77 12.61
CA GLU A 22 -16.90 12.79 11.18
C GLU A 22 -15.80 12.11 10.33
N GLU A 23 -14.53 12.39 10.63
CA GLU A 23 -13.39 11.75 9.96
C GLU A 23 -13.33 10.25 10.25
N ILE A 24 -13.57 9.87 11.49
CA ILE A 24 -13.65 8.46 11.89
C ILE A 24 -14.78 7.75 11.14
N ALA A 25 -15.94 8.38 11.00
CA ALA A 25 -17.07 7.81 10.26
C ALA A 25 -16.75 7.64 8.76
N LYS A 26 -16.10 8.64 8.15
CA LYS A 26 -15.61 8.54 6.75
C LYS A 26 -14.63 7.39 6.58
N ILE A 27 -13.63 7.28 7.46
CA ILE A 27 -12.65 6.20 7.40
C ILE A 27 -13.33 4.83 7.56
N LYS A 28 -14.29 4.68 8.47
CA LYS A 28 -15.05 3.42 8.63
C LYS A 28 -15.75 3.02 7.33
N THR A 29 -16.37 3.98 6.64
CA THR A 29 -17.03 3.73 5.35
C THR A 29 -16.04 3.24 4.28
N LEU A 30 -14.82 3.79 4.24
CA LEU A 30 -13.77 3.32 3.34
C LEU A 30 -13.33 1.89 3.72
N LEU A 31 -13.11 1.64 5.01
CA LEU A 31 -12.69 0.33 5.51
C LEU A 31 -13.70 -0.78 5.28
N ASP A 32 -15.00 -0.47 5.33
CA ASP A 32 -16.03 -1.45 4.99
C ASP A 32 -16.00 -1.82 3.50
N LYS A 33 -15.73 -0.86 2.61
CA LYS A 33 -15.50 -1.13 1.18
C LYS A 33 -14.22 -1.94 0.95
N ASP A 34 -13.14 -1.60 1.65
CA ASP A 34 -11.90 -2.37 1.57
C ASP A 34 -12.14 -3.82 2.04
N ALA A 35 -12.79 -4.02 3.18
CA ALA A 35 -13.09 -5.37 3.70
C ALA A 35 -13.91 -6.21 2.71
N GLN A 36 -14.93 -5.61 2.08
CA GLN A 36 -15.73 -6.29 1.05
C GLN A 36 -14.84 -6.66 -0.15
N PHE A 37 -13.97 -5.75 -0.59
CA PHE A 37 -13.07 -6.01 -1.73
C PHE A 37 -12.04 -7.09 -1.43
N PHE A 38 -11.55 -7.18 -0.17
CA PHE A 38 -10.74 -8.31 0.28
C PHE A 38 -11.49 -9.63 0.15
N PHE A 39 -12.72 -9.68 0.69
CA PHE A 39 -13.57 -10.87 0.63
C PHE A 39 -13.84 -11.31 -0.81
N ASP A 40 -14.14 -10.38 -1.70
CA ASP A 40 -14.43 -10.67 -3.11
C ASP A 40 -13.16 -11.07 -3.89
N SER A 41 -11.97 -10.71 -3.38
CA SER A 41 -10.70 -10.90 -4.08
C SER A 41 -9.92 -12.15 -3.66
N ASP A 42 -10.12 -12.62 -2.44
CA ASP A 42 -9.44 -13.79 -1.90
C ASP A 42 -10.39 -14.99 -1.76
N PRO A 43 -10.23 -16.02 -2.60
CA PRO A 43 -11.08 -17.22 -2.52
C PRO A 43 -10.89 -18.01 -1.21
N ALA A 44 -9.85 -17.76 -0.43
CA ALA A 44 -9.61 -18.40 0.88
C ALA A 44 -10.37 -17.71 2.02
N ALA A 45 -10.85 -16.49 1.83
CA ALA A 45 -11.58 -15.75 2.85
C ALA A 45 -12.94 -16.39 3.14
N THR A 46 -13.23 -16.65 4.41
CA THR A 46 -14.47 -17.30 4.85
C THR A 46 -15.52 -16.30 5.33
N SER A 47 -15.13 -15.12 5.77
CA SER A 47 -16.03 -14.07 6.23
C SER A 47 -15.37 -12.68 6.25
N LEU A 48 -16.22 -11.64 6.29
CA LEU A 48 -15.76 -10.26 6.52
C LEU A 48 -15.15 -10.07 7.92
N GLU A 49 -15.58 -10.86 8.89
CA GLU A 49 -15.02 -10.83 10.24
C GLU A 49 -13.58 -11.33 10.25
N GLU A 50 -13.32 -12.44 9.54
CA GLU A 50 -11.96 -12.98 9.36
C GLU A 50 -11.02 -11.95 8.72
N ILE A 51 -11.45 -11.28 7.65
CA ILE A 51 -10.69 -10.19 7.02
C ILE A 51 -10.31 -9.12 8.04
N LYS A 52 -11.29 -8.64 8.80
CA LYS A 52 -11.10 -7.53 9.75
C LYS A 52 -10.21 -7.89 10.94
N ILE A 53 -10.11 -9.15 11.30
CA ILE A 53 -9.35 -9.62 12.48
C ILE A 53 -7.97 -10.17 12.11
N ALA A 54 -7.88 -10.94 11.00
CA ALA A 54 -6.72 -11.78 10.74
C ALA A 54 -5.82 -11.30 9.58
N TYR A 55 -6.32 -10.46 8.67
CA TYR A 55 -5.58 -10.10 7.45
C TYR A 55 -4.59 -8.95 7.68
N PRO A 56 -3.27 -9.19 7.56
CA PRO A 56 -2.26 -8.14 7.76
C PRO A 56 -2.38 -7.01 6.73
N GLY A 57 -2.74 -7.31 5.48
CA GLY A 57 -2.97 -6.31 4.45
C GLY A 57 -4.11 -5.36 4.79
N TYR A 58 -5.23 -5.88 5.29
CA TYR A 58 -6.35 -5.06 5.75
C TYR A 58 -5.95 -4.19 6.96
N TRP A 59 -5.19 -4.76 7.91
CA TRP A 59 -4.70 -4.04 9.08
C TRP A 59 -3.78 -2.87 8.70
N ALA A 60 -2.85 -3.09 7.78
CA ALA A 60 -1.97 -2.04 7.27
C ALA A 60 -2.76 -0.90 6.60
N ILE A 61 -3.81 -1.24 5.82
CA ILE A 61 -4.69 -0.25 5.20
C ILE A 61 -5.48 0.52 6.25
N CYS A 62 -5.99 -0.14 7.30
CA CYS A 62 -6.68 0.53 8.42
C CYS A 62 -5.80 1.61 9.04
N ILE A 63 -4.57 1.28 9.37
CA ILE A 63 -3.63 2.23 9.99
C ILE A 63 -3.23 3.31 9.00
N HIS A 64 -2.98 2.97 7.74
CA HIS A 64 -2.65 3.95 6.71
C HIS A 64 -3.76 4.99 6.54
N ARG A 65 -5.03 4.59 6.47
CA ARG A 65 -6.15 5.55 6.31
C ARG A 65 -6.23 6.53 7.48
N LEU A 66 -5.93 6.09 8.71
CA LEU A 66 -5.83 6.97 9.88
C LEU A 66 -4.60 7.89 9.78
N ALA A 67 -3.43 7.31 9.54
CA ALA A 67 -2.17 8.04 9.45
C ALA A 67 -2.17 9.08 8.32
N HIS A 68 -2.81 8.78 7.20
CA HIS A 68 -2.93 9.71 6.07
C HIS A 68 -3.72 10.96 6.45
N GLN A 69 -4.81 10.85 7.23
CA GLN A 69 -5.54 12.02 7.71
C GLN A 69 -4.68 12.92 8.61
N LEU A 70 -3.90 12.33 9.52
CA LEU A 70 -2.95 13.08 10.34
C LEU A 70 -1.89 13.77 9.47
N TYR A 71 -1.39 13.06 8.47
CA TYR A 71 -0.40 13.61 7.53
C TYR A 71 -0.93 14.81 6.77
N LEU A 72 -2.19 14.78 6.29
CA LEU A 72 -2.85 15.89 5.61
C LEU A 72 -3.06 17.10 6.50
N ARG A 73 -3.24 16.90 7.80
CA ARG A 73 -3.32 17.97 8.81
C ARG A 73 -1.96 18.56 9.22
N GLY A 74 -0.86 18.04 8.66
CA GLY A 74 0.49 18.47 9.02
C GLY A 74 1.09 17.77 10.24
N GLN A 75 0.37 16.87 10.90
CA GLN A 75 0.82 16.05 12.03
C GLN A 75 1.70 14.91 11.50
N LYS A 76 2.86 15.28 10.92
CA LYS A 76 3.69 14.36 10.13
C LYS A 76 4.44 13.34 10.98
N LEU A 77 4.80 13.72 12.20
CA LEU A 77 5.51 12.84 13.12
C LEU A 77 4.58 11.72 13.60
N GLU A 78 3.39 12.08 14.08
CA GLU A 78 2.37 11.16 14.55
C GLU A 78 1.94 10.21 13.43
N ALA A 79 1.71 10.75 12.24
CA ALA A 79 1.40 9.96 11.06
C ALA A 79 2.52 8.96 10.74
N ARG A 80 3.80 9.38 10.85
CA ARG A 80 4.94 8.50 10.60
C ARG A 80 5.05 7.40 11.64
N VAL A 81 4.89 7.72 12.92
CA VAL A 81 4.91 6.73 14.00
C VAL A 81 3.83 5.68 13.79
N MET A 82 2.61 6.08 13.39
CA MET A 82 1.55 5.12 13.04
C MET A 82 1.93 4.24 11.85
N GLY A 83 2.53 4.81 10.81
CA GLY A 83 3.01 4.04 9.65
C GLY A 83 4.06 2.99 10.04
N GLU A 84 5.03 3.35 10.89
CA GLU A 84 6.05 2.41 11.37
C GLU A 84 5.46 1.32 12.28
N TYR A 85 4.44 1.64 13.08
CA TYR A 85 3.73 0.62 13.86
C TYR A 85 3.04 -0.41 12.95
N ALA A 86 2.42 0.04 11.85
CA ALA A 86 1.85 -0.87 10.86
C ALA A 86 2.94 -1.72 10.19
N HIS A 87 4.06 -1.10 9.82
CA HIS A 87 5.20 -1.77 9.21
C HIS A 87 5.79 -2.85 10.13
N GLU A 88 6.04 -2.55 11.40
CA GLU A 88 6.54 -3.50 12.39
C GLU A 88 5.60 -4.71 12.55
N SER A 89 4.28 -4.46 12.63
CA SER A 89 3.30 -5.51 12.92
C SER A 89 2.91 -6.36 11.72
N THR A 90 3.06 -5.85 10.48
CA THR A 90 2.57 -6.49 9.26
C THR A 90 3.65 -6.81 8.23
N GLY A 91 4.82 -6.19 8.33
CA GLY A 91 5.86 -6.23 7.28
C GLY A 91 5.47 -5.43 6.02
N ILE A 92 4.48 -4.52 6.11
CA ILE A 92 3.97 -3.69 5.01
C ILE A 92 4.29 -2.23 5.31
N ASP A 93 5.16 -1.61 4.50
CA ASP A 93 5.56 -0.21 4.64
C ASP A 93 4.73 0.69 3.71
N ILE A 94 3.74 1.39 4.24
CA ILE A 94 2.99 2.41 3.50
C ILE A 94 3.29 3.78 4.10
N HIS A 95 4.00 4.62 3.34
CA HIS A 95 4.25 5.98 3.82
C HIS A 95 2.93 6.75 3.97
N PRO A 96 2.67 7.44 5.10
CA PRO A 96 1.40 8.12 5.34
C PRO A 96 1.08 9.24 4.35
N GLY A 97 2.08 9.74 3.61
CA GLY A 97 1.88 10.71 2.52
C GLY A 97 1.39 10.11 1.21
N ALA A 98 1.38 8.79 1.05
CA ALA A 98 0.84 8.14 -0.14
C ALA A 98 -0.68 8.35 -0.22
N THR A 99 -1.19 8.63 -1.42
CA THR A 99 -2.64 8.73 -1.67
C THR A 99 -3.12 7.40 -2.22
N ILE A 100 -4.06 6.76 -1.51
CA ILE A 100 -4.58 5.44 -1.89
C ILE A 100 -6.09 5.51 -2.04
N GLY A 101 -6.59 5.14 -3.22
CA GLY A 101 -8.00 5.04 -3.55
C GLY A 101 -8.75 3.98 -2.73
N CYS A 102 -10.01 3.79 -3.04
CA CYS A 102 -10.88 2.84 -2.34
C CYS A 102 -11.91 2.24 -3.30
N PRO A 103 -12.07 0.90 -3.29
CA PRO A 103 -11.37 -0.05 -2.41
C PRO A 103 -9.94 -0.37 -2.86
N PHE A 104 -9.12 -0.87 -1.91
CA PHE A 104 -7.74 -1.28 -2.13
C PHE A 104 -7.46 -2.62 -1.45
N PHE A 105 -6.61 -3.46 -2.07
CA PHE A 105 -6.34 -4.82 -1.61
C PHE A 105 -4.83 -5.10 -1.57
N ILE A 106 -4.36 -5.67 -0.47
CA ILE A 106 -3.00 -6.21 -0.33
C ILE A 106 -3.09 -7.65 0.13
N ASP A 107 -2.66 -8.59 -0.72
CA ASP A 107 -2.60 -9.99 -0.38
C ASP A 107 -1.23 -10.39 0.14
N HIS A 108 -1.20 -11.21 1.21
CA HIS A 108 -0.01 -11.59 1.98
C HIS A 108 0.74 -10.36 2.54
N GLY A 109 1.22 -9.50 1.69
CA GLY A 109 1.70 -8.15 1.98
C GLY A 109 3.15 -8.04 2.43
N THR A 110 3.76 -9.07 2.99
CA THR A 110 5.14 -9.00 3.49
C THR A 110 6.10 -8.40 2.46
N GLY A 111 6.81 -7.35 2.85
CA GLY A 111 7.78 -6.66 1.99
C GLY A 111 7.17 -5.71 0.95
N VAL A 112 5.87 -5.41 1.02
CA VAL A 112 5.28 -4.32 0.23
C VAL A 112 5.82 -2.99 0.72
N VAL A 113 6.24 -2.13 -0.22
CA VAL A 113 6.68 -0.76 0.06
C VAL A 113 5.94 0.22 -0.85
N ILE A 114 5.24 1.18 -0.25
CA ILE A 114 4.53 2.26 -0.96
C ILE A 114 5.09 3.61 -0.52
N GLY A 115 5.85 4.25 -1.41
CA GLY A 115 6.58 5.49 -1.11
C GLY A 115 5.69 6.73 -1.02
N GLN A 116 6.21 7.77 -0.38
CA GLN A 116 5.53 9.01 0.05
C GLN A 116 4.65 9.68 -1.02
N THR A 117 5.12 9.78 -2.24
CA THR A 117 4.43 10.51 -3.31
C THR A 117 3.72 9.57 -4.29
N SER A 118 3.51 8.30 -3.90
CA SER A 118 2.69 7.37 -4.67
C SER A 118 1.24 7.83 -4.72
N ILE A 119 0.62 7.65 -5.87
CA ILE A 119 -0.82 7.81 -6.07
C ILE A 119 -1.34 6.47 -6.58
N VAL A 120 -2.31 5.91 -5.90
CA VAL A 120 -2.92 4.63 -6.24
C VAL A 120 -4.42 4.84 -6.42
N GLY A 121 -4.95 4.41 -7.54
CA GLY A 121 -6.37 4.49 -7.87
C GLY A 121 -7.25 3.49 -7.11
N ASP A 122 -8.49 3.38 -7.56
CA ASP A 122 -9.49 2.51 -6.95
C ASP A 122 -9.37 1.08 -7.50
N ARG A 123 -9.79 0.09 -6.71
CA ARG A 123 -9.82 -1.35 -7.04
C ARG A 123 -8.46 -1.91 -7.47
N VAL A 124 -7.39 -1.35 -6.93
CA VAL A 124 -6.04 -1.85 -7.14
C VAL A 124 -5.75 -3.03 -6.22
N LYS A 125 -5.09 -4.06 -6.76
CA LYS A 125 -4.64 -5.26 -6.03
C LYS A 125 -3.13 -5.37 -6.07
N ILE A 126 -2.52 -5.52 -4.90
CA ILE A 126 -1.07 -5.65 -4.73
C ILE A 126 -0.76 -6.93 -3.97
N TYR A 127 0.27 -7.65 -4.39
CA TYR A 127 0.76 -8.85 -3.73
C TYR A 127 2.08 -8.59 -2.99
N GLN A 128 2.55 -9.56 -2.21
CA GLN A 128 3.77 -9.45 -1.40
C GLN A 128 4.99 -8.99 -2.22
N GLY A 129 5.89 -8.26 -1.57
CA GLY A 129 7.15 -7.80 -2.13
C GLY A 129 7.04 -6.73 -3.21
N VAL A 130 5.85 -6.21 -3.51
CA VAL A 130 5.68 -5.12 -4.48
C VAL A 130 6.28 -3.84 -3.93
N THR A 131 7.03 -3.13 -4.77
CA THR A 131 7.64 -1.83 -4.43
C THR A 131 7.15 -0.74 -5.37
N LEU A 132 6.54 0.30 -4.81
CA LEU A 132 6.26 1.58 -5.48
C LEU A 132 7.31 2.59 -4.99
N GLY A 133 8.46 2.65 -5.66
CA GLY A 133 9.69 3.28 -5.19
C GLY A 133 10.12 4.51 -5.99
N ALA A 134 11.15 5.21 -5.50
CA ALA A 134 11.81 6.31 -6.19
C ALA A 134 13.02 5.84 -7.01
N LEU A 135 13.24 6.44 -8.18
CA LEU A 135 14.34 6.05 -9.08
C LEU A 135 15.73 6.44 -8.55
N SER A 136 15.84 7.57 -7.87
CA SER A 136 17.12 8.12 -7.43
C SER A 136 17.06 8.58 -5.97
N PRO A 137 16.94 7.65 -5.00
CA PRO A 137 16.86 7.99 -3.58
C PRO A 137 18.17 8.60 -3.02
N ASP A 138 19.30 8.42 -3.71
CA ASP A 138 20.61 8.99 -3.43
C ASP A 138 20.60 10.53 -3.39
N LYS A 139 19.69 11.18 -4.09
CA LYS A 139 19.52 12.65 -4.05
C LYS A 139 18.99 13.18 -2.72
N GLY A 140 18.55 12.31 -1.82
CA GLY A 140 18.16 12.65 -0.45
C GLY A 140 17.20 13.84 -0.35
N GLN A 141 17.55 14.83 0.47
CA GLN A 141 16.69 15.99 0.72
C GLN A 141 16.47 16.91 -0.50
N ALA A 142 17.32 16.83 -1.53
CA ALA A 142 17.16 17.64 -2.75
C ALA A 142 15.86 17.34 -3.51
N ILE A 143 15.32 16.12 -3.36
CA ILE A 143 14.06 15.69 -4.02
C ILE A 143 12.88 15.60 -3.05
N ARG A 144 13.01 16.16 -1.83
CA ARG A 144 11.98 16.07 -0.79
C ARG A 144 10.59 16.50 -1.25
N ASN A 145 10.51 17.58 -2.00
CA ASN A 145 9.25 18.19 -2.44
C ASN A 145 8.85 17.80 -3.87
N CYS A 146 9.59 16.87 -4.50
CA CYS A 146 9.30 16.43 -5.86
C CYS A 146 8.44 15.17 -5.84
N LYS A 147 7.53 15.03 -6.82
CA LYS A 147 6.92 13.76 -7.18
C LYS A 147 8.05 12.82 -7.62
N ARG A 148 8.13 11.62 -7.06
CA ARG A 148 9.23 10.67 -7.30
C ARG A 148 8.84 9.20 -7.21
N HIS A 149 7.57 8.93 -6.91
CA HIS A 149 7.00 7.58 -6.84
C HIS A 149 5.88 7.44 -7.87
N PRO A 150 5.51 6.20 -8.25
CA PRO A 150 4.57 5.96 -9.33
C PRO A 150 3.16 6.49 -9.06
N THR A 151 2.45 6.68 -10.18
CA THR A 151 0.98 6.84 -10.20
C THR A 151 0.37 5.58 -10.82
N ILE A 152 -0.50 4.92 -10.08
CA ILE A 152 -1.20 3.69 -10.47
C ILE A 152 -2.66 4.05 -10.74
N GLY A 153 -3.17 3.70 -11.91
CA GLY A 153 -4.57 3.88 -12.29
C GLY A 153 -5.53 2.95 -11.54
N ASN A 154 -6.78 2.93 -12.01
CA ASN A 154 -7.83 2.09 -11.43
C ASN A 154 -7.77 0.66 -11.98
N ASP A 155 -8.32 -0.31 -11.24
CA ASP A 155 -8.44 -1.70 -11.68
C ASP A 155 -7.10 -2.36 -12.05
N VAL A 156 -6.00 -1.91 -11.45
CA VAL A 156 -4.66 -2.44 -11.70
C VAL A 156 -4.35 -3.59 -10.77
N VAL A 157 -3.74 -4.66 -11.32
CA VAL A 157 -3.24 -5.80 -10.54
C VAL A 157 -1.72 -5.84 -10.64
N ILE A 158 -1.03 -5.84 -9.50
CA ILE A 158 0.44 -5.87 -9.42
C ILE A 158 0.85 -7.12 -8.66
N TYR A 159 1.39 -8.10 -9.38
CA TYR A 159 1.78 -9.39 -8.81
C TYR A 159 3.10 -9.32 -8.03
N ALA A 160 3.34 -10.39 -7.26
CA ALA A 160 4.41 -10.51 -6.28
C ALA A 160 5.79 -10.07 -6.79
N ASN A 161 6.52 -9.35 -5.93
CA ASN A 161 7.89 -8.89 -6.17
C ASN A 161 8.08 -7.95 -7.37
N ALA A 162 7.00 -7.42 -7.95
CA ALA A 162 7.15 -6.40 -8.98
C ALA A 162 7.65 -5.09 -8.37
N SER A 163 8.54 -4.39 -9.09
CA SER A 163 9.08 -3.09 -8.69
C SER A 163 8.72 -2.05 -9.74
N ILE A 164 7.99 -1.02 -9.34
CA ILE A 164 7.58 0.11 -10.17
C ILE A 164 8.26 1.34 -9.62
N ILE A 165 9.22 1.90 -10.37
CA ILE A 165 10.22 2.80 -9.83
C ILE A 165 10.25 4.12 -10.59
N GLY A 166 10.12 5.22 -9.85
CA GLY A 166 10.20 6.57 -10.41
C GLY A 166 8.85 7.26 -10.54
N ASP A 167 8.85 8.48 -11.07
CA ASP A 167 7.63 9.23 -11.40
C ASP A 167 7.09 8.77 -12.75
N ILE A 168 6.54 7.57 -12.77
CA ILE A 168 5.93 6.93 -13.94
C ILE A 168 4.47 6.63 -13.68
N SER A 169 3.70 6.39 -14.73
CA SER A 169 2.27 6.09 -14.65
C SER A 169 1.95 4.71 -15.20
N ILE A 170 1.17 3.94 -14.45
CA ILE A 170 0.55 2.71 -14.91
C ILE A 170 -0.92 3.02 -15.17
N GLY A 171 -1.36 2.89 -16.41
CA GLY A 171 -2.73 3.19 -16.82
C GLY A 171 -3.76 2.22 -16.24
N ASP A 172 -5.03 2.60 -16.34
CA ASP A 172 -6.16 1.81 -15.85
C ASP A 172 -6.19 0.40 -16.47
N ASN A 173 -6.73 -0.56 -15.71
CA ASN A 173 -6.95 -1.94 -16.16
C ASN A 173 -5.66 -2.64 -16.63
N CYS A 174 -4.52 -2.31 -16.03
CA CYS A 174 -3.25 -2.96 -16.31
C CYS A 174 -3.00 -4.15 -15.39
N THR A 175 -2.24 -5.12 -15.88
CA THR A 175 -1.71 -6.23 -15.08
C THR A 175 -0.19 -6.22 -15.16
N ILE A 176 0.47 -6.08 -14.01
CA ILE A 176 1.92 -6.16 -13.90
C ILE A 176 2.29 -7.53 -13.32
N GLY A 177 2.98 -8.33 -14.10
CA GLY A 177 3.40 -9.68 -13.74
C GLY A 177 4.41 -9.70 -12.61
N GLY A 178 4.54 -10.86 -11.97
CA GLY A 178 5.47 -11.05 -10.86
C GLY A 178 6.93 -10.80 -11.25
N SER A 179 7.68 -10.19 -10.33
CA SER A 179 9.11 -9.86 -10.48
C SER A 179 9.44 -8.92 -11.66
N VAL A 180 8.45 -8.28 -12.25
CA VAL A 180 8.66 -7.25 -13.30
C VAL A 180 9.31 -6.02 -12.67
N PHE A 181 10.32 -5.46 -13.33
CA PHE A 181 10.96 -4.21 -12.93
C PHE A 181 10.66 -3.12 -13.97
N LEU A 182 9.94 -2.07 -13.58
CA LEU A 182 9.50 -0.99 -14.45
C LEU A 182 10.08 0.35 -14.03
N THR A 183 10.61 1.08 -15.01
CA THR A 183 11.04 2.48 -14.90
C THR A 183 10.42 3.36 -15.98
N GLU A 184 9.47 2.81 -16.74
CA GLU A 184 8.76 3.49 -17.83
C GLU A 184 7.26 3.35 -17.65
N SER A 185 6.51 4.35 -18.13
CA SER A 185 5.05 4.36 -18.04
C SER A 185 4.40 3.29 -18.93
N VAL A 186 3.26 2.77 -18.49
CA VAL A 186 2.47 1.76 -19.19
C VAL A 186 1.11 2.34 -19.56
N ALA A 187 0.72 2.24 -20.83
CA ALA A 187 -0.58 2.66 -21.30
C ALA A 187 -1.72 1.80 -20.70
N PRO A 188 -2.97 2.30 -20.62
CA PRO A 188 -4.09 1.52 -20.12
C PRO A 188 -4.32 0.20 -20.86
N ASN A 189 -4.93 -0.77 -20.18
CA ASN A 189 -5.32 -2.08 -20.74
C ASN A 189 -4.13 -2.94 -21.19
N GLN A 190 -2.97 -2.77 -20.58
CA GLN A 190 -1.77 -3.55 -20.90
C GLN A 190 -1.52 -4.66 -19.87
N ARG A 191 -0.97 -5.75 -20.35
CA ARG A 191 -0.39 -6.81 -19.53
C ARG A 191 1.12 -6.83 -19.71
N VAL A 192 1.86 -6.46 -18.68
CA VAL A 192 3.33 -6.46 -18.68
C VAL A 192 3.82 -7.72 -17.99
N ILE A 193 4.59 -8.52 -18.68
CA ILE A 193 5.15 -9.77 -18.16
C ILE A 193 6.63 -9.90 -18.57
N MET A 194 7.40 -10.62 -17.80
CA MET A 194 8.74 -11.03 -18.23
C MET A 194 8.66 -12.26 -19.15
N ASP A 195 9.62 -12.39 -20.04
CA ASP A 195 9.82 -13.63 -20.78
C ASP A 195 10.08 -14.80 -19.83
N LYS A 196 9.68 -16.01 -20.25
CA LYS A 196 9.93 -17.21 -19.45
C LYS A 196 11.42 -17.40 -19.25
N PRO A 197 11.90 -17.52 -18.01
CA PRO A 197 13.31 -17.83 -17.76
C PRO A 197 13.69 -19.19 -18.35
N LYS A 198 14.90 -19.30 -18.89
CA LYS A 198 15.44 -20.58 -19.37
C LYS A 198 15.76 -21.47 -18.17
N ILE A 199 15.00 -22.53 -17.99
CA ILE A 199 15.24 -23.54 -16.96
C ILE A 199 16.17 -24.62 -17.52
N ILE A 200 17.26 -24.96 -16.81
CA ILE A 200 18.20 -26.01 -17.16
C ILE A 200 18.07 -27.11 -16.13
N TYR A 201 17.76 -28.30 -16.60
CA TYR A 201 17.75 -29.52 -15.78
C TYR A 201 19.14 -30.20 -15.88
N LYS A 202 19.70 -30.55 -14.73
CA LYS A 202 20.97 -31.31 -14.63
C LYS A 202 20.73 -32.50 -13.72
N ASP A 203 21.28 -33.64 -14.11
CA ASP A 203 21.26 -34.84 -13.27
C ASP A 203 21.96 -34.57 -11.94
N LYS A 204 21.34 -35.02 -10.87
CA LYS A 204 21.91 -34.92 -9.52
C LYS A 204 23.03 -36.02 -9.45
N ARG A 205 24.29 -35.58 -9.39
CA ARG A 205 25.43 -36.48 -9.14
C ARG A 205 25.45 -36.91 -7.69
#